data_9083462aa95bbcf8395c3dc94bfa5ed9
#
_entry.id   9083462aa95bbcf8395c3dc94bfa5ed9
#
_cell.length_a   1.000
_cell.length_b   1.000
_cell.length_c   1.000
_cell.angle_alpha   90.00
_cell.angle_beta   90.00
_cell.angle_gamma   90.00
#
_symmetry.space_group_name_H-M   'P 1'
#
loop_
_entity.id
_entity.type
_entity.pdbx_description
1 polymer ?
#
loop_
_entity_poly.entity_id
_entity_poly.type
_entity_poly.pdbx_seq_one_letter_code
_entity_poly.pdbx_strand_id
1 'polypeptide(L)'
;MQIIASMTELDSLLQNSKVPVLIDFFATWCGPCQMLSPVLEEVAAELGGACTIVKVDVDALPDAARRFHISVIPTLILWKDGKEARKSVGFLSKDEVKRLLQ
;
A
#
# COMPACT_ATOMS: atom_id res chain seq x y z
N MET A 1 7.76 -6.49 4.57
CA MET A 1 6.34 -6.15 4.31
C MET A 1 5.66 -7.32 3.61
N GLN A 2 4.44 -7.59 4.00
CA GLN A 2 3.66 -8.67 3.44
C GLN A 2 3.19 -8.34 2.02
N ILE A 3 3.31 -9.30 1.11
CA ILE A 3 2.71 -9.22 -0.22
C ILE A 3 1.39 -9.99 -0.16
N ILE A 4 0.30 -9.32 -0.49
CA ILE A 4 -1.04 -9.91 -0.43
C ILE A 4 -1.18 -10.94 -1.54
N ALA A 5 -1.60 -12.17 -1.18
CA ALA A 5 -1.65 -13.29 -2.10
C ALA A 5 -3.02 -13.45 -2.80
N SER A 6 -4.09 -12.90 -2.23
CA SER A 6 -5.45 -13.09 -2.77
C SER A 6 -6.36 -11.93 -2.37
N MET A 7 -7.48 -11.80 -3.09
CA MET A 7 -8.50 -10.81 -2.73
C MET A 7 -9.13 -11.12 -1.38
N THR A 8 -9.31 -12.38 -1.06
CA THR A 8 -9.84 -12.78 0.24
C THR A 8 -8.93 -12.31 1.38
N GLU A 9 -7.64 -12.46 1.20
CA GLU A 9 -6.65 -11.98 2.18
C GLU A 9 -6.72 -10.46 2.34
N LEU A 10 -6.79 -9.73 1.23
CA LEU A 10 -6.90 -8.27 1.27
C LEU A 10 -8.18 -7.83 1.97
N ASP A 11 -9.31 -8.41 1.59
CA ASP A 11 -10.60 -8.06 2.20
C ASP A 11 -10.61 -8.35 3.70
N SER A 12 -10.07 -9.49 4.10
CA SER A 12 -9.97 -9.85 5.51
C SER A 12 -9.12 -8.86 6.30
N LEU A 13 -7.97 -8.47 5.74
CA LEU A 13 -7.10 -7.48 6.36
C LEU A 13 -7.81 -6.14 6.54
N LEU A 14 -8.47 -5.65 5.49
CA LEU A 14 -9.13 -4.34 5.52
C LEU A 14 -10.33 -4.33 6.47
N GLN A 15 -11.05 -5.44 6.57
CA GLN A 15 -12.20 -5.54 7.48
C GLN A 15 -11.80 -5.64 8.94
N ASN A 16 -10.67 -6.31 9.22
CA ASN A 16 -10.32 -6.68 10.59
C ASN A 16 -9.21 -5.83 11.20
N SER A 17 -8.52 -5.01 10.40
CA SER A 17 -7.42 -4.22 10.94
C SER A 17 -7.92 -3.17 11.92
N LYS A 18 -7.25 -3.07 13.06
CA LYS A 18 -7.53 -2.07 14.09
C LYS A 18 -6.66 -0.82 13.95
N VAL A 19 -5.77 -0.83 12.97
CA VAL A 19 -4.89 0.28 12.65
C VAL A 19 -5.04 0.61 11.17
N PRO A 20 -4.63 1.81 10.73
CA PRO A 20 -4.65 2.14 9.31
C PRO A 20 -3.79 1.15 8.51
N VAL A 21 -4.19 0.89 7.27
CA VAL A 21 -3.45 0.03 6.34
C VAL A 21 -3.00 0.87 5.16
N LEU A 22 -1.70 0.87 4.89
CA LEU A 22 -1.16 1.50 3.69
C LEU A 22 -0.93 0.40 2.66
N ILE A 23 -1.58 0.52 1.50
CA ILE A 23 -1.50 -0.46 0.42
C ILE A 23 -0.61 0.10 -0.68
N ASP A 24 0.48 -0.61 -1.00
CA ASP A 24 1.39 -0.27 -2.08
C ASP A 24 1.07 -1.14 -3.30
N PHE A 25 0.44 -0.54 -4.31
CA PHE A 25 0.18 -1.21 -5.58
C PHE A 25 1.40 -1.09 -6.48
N PHE A 26 1.97 -2.23 -6.86
CA PHE A 26 3.23 -2.30 -7.59
C PHE A 26 3.21 -3.35 -8.68
N ALA A 27 4.26 -3.38 -9.49
CA ALA A 27 4.57 -4.50 -10.37
C ALA A 27 6.06 -4.79 -10.29
N THR A 28 6.45 -6.04 -10.57
CA THR A 28 7.85 -6.46 -10.43
C THR A 28 8.80 -5.78 -11.43
N TRP A 29 8.26 -5.35 -12.58
CA TRP A 29 9.03 -4.68 -13.64
C TRP A 29 9.11 -3.16 -13.48
N CYS A 30 8.49 -2.61 -12.48
CA CYS A 30 8.36 -1.16 -12.31
C CYS A 30 9.54 -0.59 -11.51
N GLY A 31 10.38 0.21 -12.16
CA GLY A 31 11.55 0.83 -11.51
C GLY A 31 11.21 1.71 -10.32
N PRO A 32 10.28 2.69 -10.46
CA PRO A 32 9.88 3.51 -9.32
C PRO A 32 9.30 2.72 -8.16
N CYS A 33 8.61 1.60 -8.44
CA CYS A 33 8.11 0.70 -7.40
C CYS A 33 9.25 0.10 -6.59
N GLN A 34 10.32 -0.31 -7.28
CA GLN A 34 11.51 -0.88 -6.64
C GLN A 34 12.22 0.14 -5.77
N MET A 35 12.21 1.40 -6.17
CA MET A 35 12.80 2.49 -5.39
C MET A 35 11.97 2.82 -4.16
N LEU A 36 10.66 2.69 -4.24
CA LEU A 36 9.75 2.98 -3.13
C LEU A 36 9.81 1.92 -2.03
N SER A 37 10.08 0.68 -2.39
CA SER A 37 10.05 -0.44 -1.44
C SER A 37 10.95 -0.23 -0.21
N PRO A 38 12.25 0.14 -0.35
CA PRO A 38 13.08 0.39 0.83
C PRO A 38 12.61 1.59 1.64
N VAL A 39 12.01 2.60 1.01
CA VAL A 39 11.42 3.75 1.73
C VAL A 39 10.30 3.27 2.64
N LEU A 40 9.41 2.42 2.12
CA LEU A 40 8.31 1.89 2.92
C LEU A 40 8.81 0.98 4.04
N GLU A 41 9.88 0.22 3.82
CA GLU A 41 10.47 -0.60 4.87
C GLU A 41 11.02 0.26 6.02
N GLU A 42 11.68 1.37 5.71
CA GLU A 42 12.14 2.29 6.74
C GLU A 42 10.98 2.89 7.53
N VAL A 43 9.92 3.32 6.83
CA VAL A 43 8.74 3.87 7.49
C VAL A 43 8.08 2.81 8.37
N ALA A 44 7.95 1.59 7.88
CA ALA A 44 7.37 0.48 8.65
C ALA A 44 8.14 0.23 9.95
N ALA A 45 9.47 0.26 9.87
CA ALA A 45 10.32 0.07 11.04
C ALA A 45 10.14 1.18 12.08
N GLU A 46 9.93 2.41 11.63
CA GLU A 46 9.74 3.55 12.53
C GLU A 46 8.35 3.57 13.16
N LEU A 47 7.33 3.11 12.44
CA LEU A 47 5.96 3.15 12.93
C LEU A 47 5.62 2.03 13.91
N GLY A 48 6.39 0.95 13.89
CA GLY A 48 6.07 -0.23 14.69
C GLY A 48 4.68 -0.76 14.32
N GLY A 49 3.78 -0.85 15.29
CA GLY A 49 2.43 -1.36 15.06
C GLY A 49 1.39 -0.28 14.77
N ALA A 50 1.78 0.97 14.60
CA ALA A 50 0.82 2.07 14.42
C ALA A 50 0.13 2.07 13.05
N CYS A 51 0.71 1.40 12.05
CA CYS A 51 0.16 1.28 10.71
C CYS A 51 0.66 -0.04 10.11
N THR A 52 -0.20 -0.72 9.38
CA THR A 52 0.18 -1.92 8.64
C THR A 52 0.45 -1.53 7.19
N ILE A 53 1.63 -1.90 6.66
CA ILE A 53 1.98 -1.63 5.28
C ILE A 53 2.01 -2.97 4.54
N VAL A 54 1.21 -3.07 3.46
CA VAL A 54 1.15 -4.28 2.63
C VAL A 54 1.34 -3.92 1.17
N LYS A 55 1.72 -4.91 0.37
CA LYS A 55 1.97 -4.74 -1.06
C LYS A 55 1.01 -5.59 -1.87
N VAL A 56 0.53 -5.03 -2.98
CA VAL A 56 -0.34 -5.73 -3.93
C VAL A 56 0.29 -5.64 -5.32
N ASP A 57 0.64 -6.79 -5.89
CA ASP A 57 1.15 -6.89 -7.26
C ASP A 57 -0.05 -6.82 -8.21
N VAL A 58 -0.12 -5.76 -9.02
CA VAL A 58 -1.26 -5.54 -9.91
C VAL A 58 -1.35 -6.59 -11.02
N ASP A 59 -0.23 -7.21 -11.37
CA ASP A 59 -0.23 -8.29 -12.38
C ASP A 59 -0.73 -9.60 -11.78
N ALA A 60 -0.42 -9.86 -10.52
CA ALA A 60 -0.88 -11.06 -9.81
C ALA A 60 -2.34 -10.93 -9.37
N LEU A 61 -2.78 -9.73 -8.98
CA LEU A 61 -4.14 -9.48 -8.51
C LEU A 61 -4.79 -8.34 -9.30
N PRO A 62 -5.11 -8.57 -10.59
CA PRO A 62 -5.73 -7.52 -11.41
C PRO A 62 -7.10 -7.06 -10.89
N ASP A 63 -7.82 -7.92 -10.16
CA ASP A 63 -9.11 -7.53 -9.55
C ASP A 63 -8.92 -6.47 -8.48
N ALA A 64 -7.82 -6.51 -7.73
CA ALA A 64 -7.51 -5.47 -6.75
C ALA A 64 -7.26 -4.13 -7.42
N ALA A 65 -6.47 -4.14 -8.51
CA ALA A 65 -6.20 -2.92 -9.28
C ALA A 65 -7.50 -2.31 -9.82
N ARG A 66 -8.42 -3.14 -10.31
CA ARG A 66 -9.71 -2.66 -10.80
C ARG A 66 -10.57 -2.07 -9.68
N ARG A 67 -10.64 -2.76 -8.54
CA ARG A 67 -11.45 -2.31 -7.41
C ARG A 67 -11.01 -0.94 -6.89
N PHE A 68 -9.71 -0.71 -6.81
CA PHE A 68 -9.17 0.55 -6.27
C PHE A 68 -8.85 1.57 -7.35
N HIS A 69 -9.25 1.30 -8.61
CA HIS A 69 -9.06 2.21 -9.74
C HIS A 69 -7.59 2.59 -9.94
N ILE A 70 -6.71 1.58 -9.91
CA ILE A 70 -5.28 1.79 -10.09
C ILE A 70 -4.97 1.80 -11.59
N SER A 71 -4.47 2.93 -12.11
CA SER A 71 -4.07 3.05 -13.51
C SER A 71 -2.58 3.32 -13.68
N VAL A 72 -1.93 3.83 -12.66
CA VAL A 72 -0.48 4.14 -12.66
C VAL A 72 0.13 3.52 -11.42
N ILE A 73 1.33 2.99 -11.55
CA ILE A 73 2.07 2.42 -10.41
C ILE A 73 3.43 3.10 -10.26
N PRO A 74 3.94 3.21 -9.02
CA PRO A 74 3.28 2.80 -7.78
C PRO A 74 2.13 3.72 -7.41
N THR A 75 1.13 3.18 -6.75
CA THR A 75 0.07 3.96 -6.12
C THR A 75 -0.06 3.50 -4.68
N LEU A 76 -0.08 4.45 -3.77
CA LEU A 76 -0.31 4.20 -2.35
C LEU A 76 -1.73 4.60 -1.98
N ILE A 77 -2.43 3.70 -1.31
CA ILE A 77 -3.76 3.99 -0.77
C ILE A 77 -3.71 3.80 0.75
N LEU A 78 -4.12 4.83 1.47
CA LEU A 78 -4.31 4.74 2.92
C LEU A 78 -5.75 4.36 3.20
N TRP A 79 -5.93 3.18 3.79
CA TRP A 79 -7.23 2.67 4.22
C TRP A 79 -7.38 2.88 5.70
N LYS A 80 -8.43 3.60 6.09
CA LYS A 80 -8.65 3.98 7.47
C LYS A 80 -10.14 4.10 7.73
N ASP A 81 -10.56 3.62 8.90
CA ASP A 81 -11.97 3.68 9.31
C ASP A 81 -12.92 3.07 8.27
N GLY A 82 -12.50 1.95 7.68
CA GLY A 82 -13.32 1.18 6.74
C GLY A 82 -13.41 1.75 5.33
N LYS A 83 -12.56 2.69 4.96
CA LYS A 83 -12.62 3.34 3.65
C LYS A 83 -11.27 3.85 3.18
N GLU A 84 -11.20 4.18 1.89
CA GLU A 84 -10.04 4.84 1.33
C GLU A 84 -9.99 6.28 1.84
N ALA A 85 -8.97 6.57 2.65
CA ALA A 85 -8.81 7.90 3.25
C ALA A 85 -7.96 8.82 2.38
N ARG A 86 -6.91 8.28 1.76
CA ARG A 86 -5.99 9.06 0.91
C ARG A 86 -5.43 8.19 -0.19
N LYS A 87 -4.99 8.82 -1.29
CA LYS A 87 -4.38 8.16 -2.44
C LYS A 87 -3.24 9.03 -2.95
N SER A 88 -2.12 8.40 -3.26
CA SER A 88 -0.96 9.09 -3.84
C SER A 88 -0.40 8.25 -4.98
N VAL A 89 -0.15 8.88 -6.12
CA VAL A 89 0.39 8.23 -7.31
C VAL A 89 1.84 8.62 -7.49
N GLY A 90 2.71 7.62 -7.75
CA GLY A 90 4.12 7.82 -8.00
C GLY A 90 5.00 7.61 -6.77
N PHE A 91 6.30 7.73 -7.00
CA PHE A 91 7.29 7.60 -5.94
C PHE A 91 7.12 8.71 -4.90
N LEU A 92 7.25 8.38 -3.62
CA LEU A 92 7.30 9.34 -2.53
C LEU A 92 8.57 9.14 -1.71
N SER A 93 9.13 10.25 -1.21
CA SER A 93 10.20 10.21 -0.23
C SER A 93 9.67 9.73 1.11
N LYS A 94 10.57 9.38 2.02
CA LYS A 94 10.22 8.98 3.38
C LYS A 94 9.36 10.02 4.08
N ASP A 95 9.72 11.29 4.00
CA ASP A 95 8.96 12.36 4.64
C ASP A 95 7.57 12.51 4.02
N GLU A 96 7.47 12.34 2.70
CA GLU A 96 6.17 12.40 2.01
C GLU A 96 5.28 11.23 2.40
N VAL A 97 5.84 10.03 2.55
CA VAL A 97 5.06 8.88 3.04
C VAL A 97 4.56 9.15 4.46
N LYS A 98 5.40 9.67 5.33
CA LYS A 98 5.00 10.00 6.69
C LYS A 98 3.87 11.03 6.72
N ARG A 99 3.92 12.03 5.86
CA ARG A 99 2.83 13.02 5.75
C ARG A 99 1.53 12.40 5.26
N LEU A 100 1.65 11.44 4.33
CA LEU A 100 0.47 10.71 3.84
C LEU A 100 -0.24 9.97 4.97
N LEU A 101 0.50 9.50 5.95
CA LEU A 101 -0.01 8.70 7.06
C LEU A 101 -0.58 9.54 8.21
N GLN A 102 -0.43 10.84 8.17
CA GLN A 102 -0.91 11.73 9.23
C GLN A 102 -2.42 11.97 9.20
#